data_7bd74e1f6e81a8ea87dc271189a338dd
#
_entry.id   7bd74e1f6e81a8ea87dc271189a338dd
#
_cell.length_a   1.000
_cell.length_b   1.000
_cell.length_c   1.000
_cell.angle_alpha   90.00
_cell.angle_beta   90.00
_cell.angle_gamma   90.00
#
_symmetry.space_group_name_H-M   'P 1'
#
loop_
_entity.id
_entity.type
_entity.pdbx_description
1 polymer ?
#
loop_
_entity_poly.entity_id
_entity_poly.type
_entity_poly.pdbx_seq_one_letter_code
_entity_poly.pdbx_strand_id
1 'polypeptide(L)'
;AMSHQLDARYAKPDMAEALSRARELDAFCAAQDAQLMIHVDTTVTLKLADLAALAVEADLSERSNNRWVAADSAGGVLFSVSLGDRPNRLSLLLDLPRTSLQEDPWGALVECSRRIVARLGGSLVDDAGQALGPIQLEAIRRQLEQRASTLMAADIPPGSAIAQRLFN
;
A
#
# COMPACT_ATOMS: atom_id res chain seq x y z
N ALA A 1 -19.17 32.46 17.21
CA ALA A 1 -19.65 32.31 15.86
C ALA A 1 -19.65 33.63 15.11
N MET A 2 -20.10 34.65 15.75
CA MET A 2 -20.11 35.95 15.08
C MET A 2 -18.77 36.48 14.80
N SER A 3 -17.85 36.37 15.74
CA SER A 3 -16.53 36.95 15.62
C SER A 3 -15.75 36.42 14.42
N HIS A 4 -15.89 35.19 14.09
CA HIS A 4 -15.08 34.66 13.00
C HIS A 4 -15.53 35.13 11.62
N GLN A 5 -16.73 35.66 11.51
CA GLN A 5 -17.15 36.26 10.25
C GLN A 5 -16.44 37.56 9.99
N LEU A 6 -16.21 38.32 11.03
CA LEU A 6 -15.44 39.57 10.92
C LEU A 6 -13.98 39.28 10.59
N ASP A 7 -13.44 38.28 11.22
CA ASP A 7 -12.05 37.92 11.02
C ASP A 7 -11.78 37.32 9.64
N ALA A 8 -12.79 36.68 9.04
CA ALA A 8 -12.63 36.00 7.77
C ALA A 8 -12.18 36.92 6.64
N ARG A 9 -12.52 38.21 6.71
CA ARG A 9 -12.22 39.15 5.63
C ARG A 9 -10.73 39.43 5.47
N TYR A 10 -10.03 39.59 6.54
CA TYR A 10 -8.61 39.91 6.48
C TYR A 10 -7.73 38.68 6.81
N ALA A 11 -8.34 37.64 7.33
CA ALA A 11 -7.64 36.44 7.64
C ALA A 11 -7.74 35.37 6.52
N LYS A 12 -8.30 35.73 5.37
CA LYS A 12 -8.49 34.76 4.27
C LYS A 12 -7.23 34.04 3.84
N PRO A 13 -6.07 34.69 3.64
CA PRO A 13 -4.86 33.98 3.28
C PRO A 13 -4.43 32.98 4.34
N ASP A 14 -4.50 33.37 5.61
CA ASP A 14 -4.14 32.52 6.73
C ASP A 14 -5.10 31.33 6.84
N MET A 15 -6.38 31.58 6.60
CA MET A 15 -7.39 30.53 6.60
C MET A 15 -7.16 29.51 5.50
N ALA A 16 -6.87 29.96 4.30
CA ALA A 16 -6.60 29.06 3.18
C ALA A 16 -5.37 28.19 3.46
N GLU A 17 -4.35 28.79 4.04
CA GLU A 17 -3.14 28.08 4.41
C GLU A 17 -3.42 27.06 5.52
N ALA A 18 -4.19 27.43 6.53
CA ALA A 18 -4.56 26.53 7.63
C ALA A 18 -5.39 25.37 7.12
N LEU A 19 -6.34 25.59 6.21
CA LEU A 19 -7.12 24.54 5.60
C LEU A 19 -6.26 23.58 4.77
N SER A 20 -5.30 24.13 4.04
CA SER A 20 -4.37 23.33 3.28
C SER A 20 -3.55 22.41 4.18
N ARG A 21 -3.04 22.96 5.29
CA ARG A 21 -2.29 22.16 6.26
C ARG A 21 -3.14 21.09 6.92
N ALA A 22 -4.40 21.42 7.23
CA ALA A 22 -5.31 20.45 7.82
C ALA A 22 -5.57 19.28 6.86
N ARG A 23 -5.74 19.58 5.57
CA ARG A 23 -5.91 18.54 4.55
C ARG A 23 -4.67 17.68 4.44
N GLU A 24 -3.48 18.28 4.47
CA GLU A 24 -2.22 17.55 4.41
C GLU A 24 -2.07 16.61 5.62
N LEU A 25 -2.43 17.08 6.81
CA LEU A 25 -2.37 16.27 8.01
C LEU A 25 -3.36 15.12 7.95
N ASP A 26 -4.59 15.38 7.51
CA ASP A 26 -5.60 14.33 7.35
C ASP A 26 -5.16 13.30 6.33
N ALA A 27 -4.59 13.75 5.22
CA ALA A 27 -4.06 12.84 4.20
C ALA A 27 -2.88 12.04 4.72
N PHE A 28 -2.00 12.67 5.52
CA PHE A 28 -0.87 11.96 6.13
C PHE A 28 -1.37 10.88 7.08
N CYS A 29 -2.34 11.19 7.93
CA CYS A 29 -2.92 10.20 8.85
C CYS A 29 -3.59 9.06 8.09
N ALA A 30 -4.35 9.40 7.04
CA ALA A 30 -4.98 8.38 6.19
C ALA A 30 -3.94 7.51 5.49
N ALA A 31 -2.83 8.10 5.08
CA ALA A 31 -1.74 7.37 4.44
C ALA A 31 -1.05 6.39 5.37
N GLN A 32 -0.90 6.74 6.64
CA GLN A 32 -0.35 5.83 7.64
C GLN A 32 -1.22 4.57 7.75
N ASP A 33 -2.54 4.76 7.72
CA ASP A 33 -3.48 3.67 7.80
C ASP A 33 -3.64 2.94 6.46
N ALA A 34 -3.19 3.54 5.38
CA ALA A 34 -3.33 2.99 4.04
C ALA A 34 -2.16 2.09 3.63
N GLN A 35 -1.12 2.01 4.44
CA GLN A 35 -0.09 1.00 4.26
C GLN A 35 -0.62 -0.33 4.75
N LEU A 36 -0.53 -1.32 3.89
CA LEU A 36 -1.06 -2.65 4.18
C LEU A 36 0.00 -3.69 3.94
N MET A 37 0.18 -4.57 4.91
CA MET A 37 1.07 -5.70 4.78
C MET A 37 0.30 -6.99 5.04
N ILE A 38 0.40 -7.93 4.13
CA ILE A 38 -0.10 -9.29 4.33
C ILE A 38 1.06 -10.25 4.16
N HIS A 39 0.88 -11.47 4.61
CA HIS A 39 1.95 -12.47 4.62
C HIS A 39 1.49 -13.77 4.00
N VAL A 40 2.44 -14.48 3.42
CA VAL A 40 2.25 -15.87 3.03
C VAL A 40 3.16 -16.71 3.92
N ASP A 41 2.56 -17.56 4.74
CA ASP A 41 3.29 -18.54 5.52
C ASP A 41 3.36 -19.82 4.69
N THR A 42 4.56 -20.16 4.24
CA THR A 42 4.78 -21.32 3.36
C THR A 42 4.96 -22.60 4.17
N THR A 43 4.75 -23.74 3.53
CA THR A 43 4.92 -25.04 4.19
C THR A 43 6.38 -25.46 4.32
N VAL A 44 7.27 -24.79 3.58
CA VAL A 44 8.71 -25.10 3.58
C VAL A 44 9.51 -23.84 3.92
N THR A 45 10.73 -24.05 4.39
CA THR A 45 11.66 -22.95 4.61
C THR A 45 12.05 -22.35 3.26
N LEU A 46 12.00 -21.01 3.20
CA LEU A 46 12.29 -20.28 1.97
C LEU A 46 13.80 -20.23 1.71
N LYS A 47 14.16 -20.42 0.45
CA LYS A 47 15.54 -20.29 -0.02
C LYS A 47 15.61 -19.17 -1.05
N LEU A 48 16.77 -18.54 -1.18
CA LEU A 48 16.94 -17.47 -2.17
C LEU A 48 16.66 -17.95 -3.58
N ALA A 49 17.00 -19.19 -3.90
CA ALA A 49 16.72 -19.76 -5.22
C ALA A 49 15.22 -19.83 -5.50
N ASP A 50 14.42 -20.17 -4.49
CA ASP A 50 12.96 -20.20 -4.63
C ASP A 50 12.40 -18.82 -4.91
N LEU A 51 12.93 -17.82 -4.23
CA LEU A 51 12.50 -16.43 -4.40
C LEU A 51 12.91 -15.88 -5.76
N ALA A 52 14.11 -16.20 -6.21
CA ALA A 52 14.57 -15.77 -7.53
C ALA A 52 13.70 -16.37 -8.64
N ALA A 53 13.34 -17.65 -8.51
CA ALA A 53 12.47 -18.32 -9.49
C ALA A 53 11.06 -17.73 -9.46
N LEU A 54 10.54 -17.44 -8.28
CA LEU A 54 9.23 -16.82 -8.12
C LEU A 54 9.22 -15.41 -8.74
N ALA A 55 10.29 -14.65 -8.53
CA ALA A 55 10.40 -13.30 -9.07
C ALA A 55 10.36 -13.29 -10.60
N VAL A 56 11.01 -14.24 -11.25
CA VAL A 56 10.95 -14.38 -12.70
C VAL A 56 9.52 -14.73 -13.15
N GLU A 57 8.90 -15.68 -12.48
CA GLU A 57 7.55 -16.14 -12.82
C GLU A 57 6.50 -15.04 -12.62
N ALA A 58 6.63 -14.26 -11.55
CA ALA A 58 5.68 -13.20 -11.20
C ALA A 58 6.08 -11.83 -11.75
N ASP A 59 7.15 -11.74 -12.53
CA ASP A 59 7.65 -10.50 -13.12
C ASP A 59 8.00 -9.46 -12.05
N LEU A 60 8.70 -9.89 -11.03
CA LEU A 60 9.18 -9.02 -9.97
C LEU A 60 10.64 -8.62 -10.21
N SER A 61 10.97 -7.38 -9.90
CA SER A 61 12.33 -6.86 -10.02
C SER A 61 13.00 -6.84 -8.66
N GLU A 62 14.21 -7.37 -8.57
CA GLU A 62 14.95 -7.32 -7.33
C GLU A 62 15.43 -5.92 -7.02
N ARG A 63 15.25 -5.50 -5.78
CA ARG A 63 15.82 -4.29 -5.22
C ARG A 63 16.81 -4.70 -4.11
N SER A 64 17.35 -3.72 -3.39
CA SER A 64 18.28 -4.02 -2.31
C SER A 64 17.64 -4.81 -1.17
N ASN A 65 18.44 -5.52 -0.39
CA ASN A 65 18.05 -6.20 0.86
C ASN A 65 16.99 -7.29 0.68
N ASN A 66 17.13 -8.10 -0.39
CA ASN A 66 16.21 -9.23 -0.64
C ASN A 66 14.75 -8.77 -0.74
N ARG A 67 14.55 -7.63 -1.37
CA ARG A 67 13.23 -7.08 -1.62
C ARG A 67 12.97 -7.08 -3.11
N TRP A 68 11.77 -7.49 -3.50
CA TRP A 68 11.33 -7.50 -4.88
C TRP A 68 10.12 -6.59 -5.04
N VAL A 69 10.00 -5.97 -6.20
CA VAL A 69 8.88 -5.07 -6.46
C VAL A 69 8.19 -5.44 -7.77
N ALA A 70 6.87 -5.27 -7.77
CA ALA A 70 6.08 -5.30 -8.99
C ALA A 70 5.93 -3.87 -9.49
N ALA A 71 6.30 -3.63 -10.73
CA ALA A 71 6.23 -2.30 -11.32
C ALA A 71 4.98 -2.16 -12.19
N ASP A 72 4.45 -0.94 -12.25
CA ASP A 72 3.39 -0.62 -13.20
C ASP A 72 4.00 -0.27 -14.55
N SER A 73 3.15 0.03 -15.55
CA SER A 73 3.60 0.33 -16.90
C SER A 73 4.40 1.64 -16.98
N ALA A 74 4.27 2.52 -16.01
CA ALA A 74 5.01 3.79 -15.97
C ALA A 74 6.28 3.71 -15.14
N GLY A 75 6.61 2.53 -14.59
CA GLY A 75 7.80 2.34 -13.76
C GLY A 75 7.59 2.59 -12.28
N GLY A 76 6.37 2.91 -11.85
CA GLY A 76 6.03 3.02 -10.43
C GLY A 76 5.89 1.65 -9.78
N VAL A 77 5.84 1.63 -8.45
CA VAL A 77 5.74 0.38 -7.69
C VAL A 77 4.29 0.08 -7.36
N LEU A 78 3.81 -1.11 -7.73
CA LEU A 78 2.49 -1.58 -7.35
C LEU A 78 2.47 -2.13 -5.93
N PHE A 79 3.42 -2.99 -5.62
CA PHE A 79 3.61 -3.55 -4.29
C PHE A 79 5.03 -4.11 -4.19
N SER A 80 5.43 -4.46 -2.98
CA SER A 80 6.73 -5.09 -2.77
C SER A 80 6.58 -6.41 -2.03
N VAL A 81 7.55 -7.30 -2.24
CA VAL A 81 7.64 -8.60 -1.58
C VAL A 81 8.99 -8.68 -0.91
N SER A 82 9.02 -9.12 0.34
CA SER A 82 10.26 -9.27 1.08
C SER A 82 10.18 -10.50 1.98
N LEU A 83 11.34 -10.93 2.48
CA LEU A 83 11.36 -11.96 3.51
C LEU A 83 10.75 -11.40 4.78
N GLY A 84 9.87 -12.19 5.40
CA GLY A 84 9.26 -11.81 6.65
C GLY A 84 10.18 -12.10 7.85
N ASP A 85 9.57 -12.05 9.02
CA ASP A 85 10.26 -12.27 10.29
C ASP A 85 10.49 -13.75 10.63
N ARG A 86 10.04 -14.65 9.75
CA ARG A 86 10.19 -16.10 9.93
C ARG A 86 10.80 -16.71 8.68
N PRO A 87 11.53 -17.86 8.82
CA PRO A 87 12.15 -18.51 7.65
C PRO A 87 11.17 -18.98 6.58
N ASN A 88 9.90 -19.14 6.93
CA ASN A 88 8.85 -19.61 6.02
C ASN A 88 7.81 -18.54 5.74
N ARG A 89 8.14 -17.26 5.90
CA ARG A 89 7.17 -16.17 5.69
C ARG A 89 7.67 -15.20 4.64
N LEU A 90 6.79 -14.90 3.67
CA LEU A 90 6.96 -13.78 2.75
C LEU A 90 5.97 -12.70 3.12
N SER A 91 6.44 -11.45 3.10
CA SER A 91 5.61 -10.28 3.40
C SER A 91 5.40 -9.47 2.14
N LEU A 92 4.14 -9.12 1.87
CA LEU A 92 3.75 -8.32 0.72
C LEU A 92 3.20 -7.00 1.23
N LEU A 93 3.77 -5.90 0.76
CA LEU A 93 3.44 -4.55 1.22
C LEU A 93 2.85 -3.73 0.09
N LEU A 94 1.69 -3.16 0.34
CA LEU A 94 1.08 -2.14 -0.51
C LEU A 94 1.15 -0.80 0.21
N ASP A 95 1.80 0.17 -0.42
CA ASP A 95 1.91 1.54 0.09
C ASP A 95 1.03 2.44 -0.77
N LEU A 96 -0.23 2.57 -0.38
CA LEU A 96 -1.25 3.23 -1.18
C LEU A 96 -0.89 4.66 -1.61
N PRO A 97 -0.35 5.51 -0.73
CA PRO A 97 -0.02 6.88 -1.14
C PRO A 97 0.99 6.96 -2.28
N ARG A 98 1.87 5.98 -2.38
CA ARG A 98 2.92 5.95 -3.40
C ARG A 98 2.55 5.17 -4.64
N THR A 99 1.38 4.52 -4.64
CA THR A 99 1.00 3.58 -5.67
C THR A 99 -0.16 4.10 -6.48
N SER A 100 0.00 4.11 -7.81
CA SER A 100 -1.11 4.45 -8.71
C SER A 100 -2.17 3.36 -8.66
N LEU A 101 -3.44 3.76 -8.66
CA LEU A 101 -4.56 2.84 -8.65
C LEU A 101 -4.96 2.35 -10.04
N GLN A 102 -4.34 2.88 -11.10
CA GLN A 102 -4.75 2.59 -12.47
C GLN A 102 -4.60 1.11 -12.85
N GLU A 103 -3.64 0.42 -12.28
CA GLU A 103 -3.36 -0.98 -12.61
C GLU A 103 -3.77 -1.94 -11.49
N ASP A 104 -4.74 -1.54 -10.67
CA ASP A 104 -5.29 -2.35 -9.60
C ASP A 104 -4.21 -3.02 -8.72
N PRO A 105 -3.46 -2.25 -7.95
CA PRO A 105 -2.34 -2.80 -7.18
C PRO A 105 -2.76 -3.86 -6.15
N TRP A 106 -3.94 -3.72 -5.55
CA TRP A 106 -4.45 -4.72 -4.61
C TRP A 106 -4.72 -6.04 -5.32
N GLY A 107 -5.38 -5.99 -6.48
CA GLY A 107 -5.62 -7.20 -7.28
C GLY A 107 -4.33 -7.88 -7.70
N ALA A 108 -3.33 -7.08 -8.10
CA ALA A 108 -2.02 -7.61 -8.48
C ALA A 108 -1.32 -8.27 -7.29
N LEU A 109 -1.42 -7.68 -6.11
CA LEU A 109 -0.82 -8.21 -4.89
C LEU A 109 -1.48 -9.54 -4.50
N VAL A 110 -2.81 -9.61 -4.54
CA VAL A 110 -3.55 -10.83 -4.21
C VAL A 110 -3.22 -11.94 -5.21
N GLU A 111 -3.14 -11.61 -6.49
CA GLU A 111 -2.77 -12.59 -7.51
C GLU A 111 -1.36 -13.14 -7.29
N CYS A 112 -0.41 -12.26 -6.96
CA CYS A 112 0.95 -12.66 -6.63
C CYS A 112 0.96 -13.60 -5.43
N SER A 113 0.19 -13.28 -4.38
CA SER A 113 0.12 -14.13 -3.19
C SER A 113 -0.43 -15.51 -3.51
N ARG A 114 -1.42 -15.59 -4.40
CA ARG A 114 -1.97 -16.87 -4.85
C ARG A 114 -0.94 -17.70 -5.60
N ARG A 115 -0.12 -17.06 -6.43
CA ARG A 115 0.96 -17.74 -7.14
C ARG A 115 2.01 -18.28 -6.18
N ILE A 116 2.32 -17.52 -5.14
CA ILE A 116 3.25 -17.96 -4.09
C ILE A 116 2.70 -19.22 -3.41
N VAL A 117 1.43 -19.19 -3.02
CA VAL A 117 0.79 -20.33 -2.37
C VAL A 117 0.77 -21.55 -3.31
N ALA A 118 0.45 -21.35 -4.58
CA ALA A 118 0.40 -22.44 -5.55
C ALA A 118 1.77 -23.08 -5.76
N ARG A 119 2.83 -22.27 -5.72
CA ARG A 119 4.19 -22.76 -5.98
C ARG A 119 4.86 -23.36 -4.74
N LEU A 120 4.73 -22.68 -3.60
CA LEU A 120 5.46 -23.02 -2.38
C LEU A 120 4.60 -23.67 -1.30
N GLY A 121 3.29 -23.70 -1.52
CA GLY A 121 2.35 -24.16 -0.50
C GLY A 121 2.17 -23.11 0.60
N GLY A 122 1.22 -23.37 1.49
CA GLY A 122 1.00 -22.51 2.63
C GLY A 122 -0.31 -21.76 2.58
N SER A 123 -0.38 -20.65 3.30
CA SER A 123 -1.61 -19.87 3.43
C SER A 123 -1.32 -18.39 3.51
N LEU A 124 -2.30 -17.61 3.08
CA LEU A 124 -2.28 -16.16 3.18
C LEU A 124 -2.79 -15.75 4.56
N VAL A 125 -2.02 -14.94 5.28
CA VAL A 125 -2.33 -14.58 6.67
C VAL A 125 -2.12 -13.09 6.89
N ASP A 126 -2.75 -12.58 7.96
CA ASP A 126 -2.55 -11.22 8.43
C ASP A 126 -1.37 -11.15 9.42
N ASP A 127 -1.14 -9.96 10.00
CA ASP A 127 -0.06 -9.75 10.96
C ASP A 127 -0.18 -10.60 12.21
N ALA A 128 -1.40 -10.99 12.57
CA ALA A 128 -1.66 -11.87 13.71
C ALA A 128 -1.54 -13.36 13.37
N GLY A 129 -1.26 -13.68 12.12
CA GLY A 129 -1.15 -15.05 11.66
C GLY A 129 -2.48 -15.71 11.36
N GLN A 130 -3.56 -14.95 11.31
CA GLN A 130 -4.88 -15.48 11.00
C GLN A 130 -5.08 -15.58 9.49
N ALA A 131 -5.69 -16.68 9.05
CA ALA A 131 -5.92 -16.90 7.64
C ALA A 131 -6.83 -15.83 7.03
N LEU A 132 -6.47 -15.39 5.82
CA LEU A 132 -7.24 -14.41 5.05
C LEU A 132 -8.01 -15.14 3.95
N GLY A 133 -9.32 -15.22 4.11
CA GLY A 133 -10.22 -15.78 3.10
C GLY A 133 -10.78 -14.70 2.18
N PRO A 134 -11.64 -15.10 1.22
CA PRO A 134 -12.21 -14.15 0.26
C PRO A 134 -12.98 -12.99 0.91
N ILE A 135 -13.67 -13.23 2.01
CA ILE A 135 -14.44 -12.20 2.71
C ILE A 135 -13.50 -11.15 3.30
N GLN A 136 -12.43 -11.60 3.96
CA GLN A 136 -11.44 -10.72 4.55
C GLN A 136 -10.70 -9.90 3.49
N LEU A 137 -10.34 -10.52 2.37
CA LEU A 137 -9.66 -9.84 1.28
C LEU A 137 -10.55 -8.77 0.66
N GLU A 138 -11.84 -9.03 0.52
CA GLU A 138 -12.79 -8.03 0.02
C GLU A 138 -12.97 -6.87 1.00
N ALA A 139 -13.00 -7.15 2.30
CA ALA A 139 -13.07 -6.12 3.32
C ALA A 139 -11.85 -5.20 3.27
N ILE A 140 -10.68 -5.76 3.05
CA ILE A 140 -9.45 -4.99 2.89
C ILE A 140 -9.52 -4.11 1.64
N ARG A 141 -10.02 -4.64 0.52
CA ARG A 141 -10.20 -3.86 -0.71
C ARG A 141 -11.06 -2.63 -0.45
N ARG A 142 -12.15 -2.79 0.26
CA ARG A 142 -13.05 -1.67 0.59
C ARG A 142 -12.37 -0.62 1.45
N GLN A 143 -11.58 -1.05 2.42
CA GLN A 143 -10.80 -0.12 3.26
C GLN A 143 -9.80 0.67 2.43
N LEU A 144 -9.10 0.02 1.51
CA LEU A 144 -8.16 0.68 0.62
C LEU A 144 -8.86 1.70 -0.28
N GLU A 145 -10.01 1.35 -0.80
CA GLU A 145 -10.81 2.27 -1.62
C GLU A 145 -11.24 3.51 -0.82
N GLN A 146 -11.62 3.32 0.45
CA GLN A 146 -11.95 4.44 1.32
C GLN A 146 -10.75 5.34 1.57
N ARG A 147 -9.57 4.76 1.83
CA ARG A 147 -8.35 5.54 2.04
C ARG A 147 -7.96 6.30 0.77
N ALA A 148 -8.10 5.66 -0.38
CA ALA A 148 -7.85 6.31 -1.66
C ALA A 148 -8.79 7.51 -1.86
N SER A 149 -10.06 7.35 -1.55
CA SER A 149 -11.04 8.43 -1.63
C SER A 149 -10.68 9.60 -0.71
N THR A 150 -10.20 9.31 0.49
CA THR A 150 -9.75 10.34 1.44
C THR A 150 -8.58 11.14 0.86
N LEU A 151 -7.60 10.45 0.28
CA LEU A 151 -6.46 11.10 -0.34
C LEU A 151 -6.88 11.95 -1.54
N MET A 152 -7.78 11.45 -2.36
CA MET A 152 -8.29 12.19 -3.51
C MET A 152 -9.07 13.42 -3.08
N ALA A 153 -9.87 13.33 -2.02
CA ALA A 153 -10.62 14.45 -1.47
C ALA A 153 -9.70 15.55 -0.91
N ALA A 154 -8.50 15.17 -0.50
CA ALA A 154 -7.48 16.12 -0.03
C ALA A 154 -6.58 16.63 -1.16
N ASP A 155 -6.92 16.34 -2.43
CA ASP A 155 -6.12 16.66 -3.61
C ASP A 155 -4.73 16.02 -3.60
N ILE A 156 -4.64 14.84 -3.01
CA ILE A 156 -3.40 14.06 -2.96
C ILE A 156 -3.70 12.64 -3.46
N PRO A 157 -3.97 12.48 -4.78
CA PRO A 157 -4.28 11.15 -5.31
C PRO A 157 -3.12 10.18 -5.09
N PRO A 158 -3.42 8.90 -4.80
CA PRO A 158 -2.37 7.89 -4.66
C PRO A 158 -1.48 7.82 -5.90
N GLY A 159 -0.17 7.73 -5.67
CA GLY A 159 0.81 7.68 -6.75
C GLY A 159 1.08 9.00 -7.45
N SER A 160 0.44 10.09 -7.03
CA SER A 160 0.67 11.41 -7.62
C SER A 160 2.03 11.98 -7.18
N ALA A 161 2.49 12.99 -7.91
CA ALA A 161 3.74 13.67 -7.55
C ALA A 161 3.66 14.31 -6.16
N ILE A 162 2.50 14.83 -5.80
CA ILE A 162 2.28 15.42 -4.48
C ILE A 162 2.38 14.35 -3.39
N ALA A 163 1.73 13.21 -3.59
CA ALA A 163 1.79 12.10 -2.65
C ALA A 163 3.21 11.59 -2.48
N GLN A 164 3.96 11.46 -3.57
CA GLN A 164 5.35 11.03 -3.52
C GLN A 164 6.21 11.98 -2.68
N ARG A 165 5.99 13.29 -2.81
CA ARG A 165 6.74 14.27 -2.04
C ARG A 165 6.38 14.28 -0.57
N LEU A 166 5.09 14.14 -0.25
CA LEU A 166 4.63 14.19 1.14
C LEU A 166 5.03 12.97 1.95
N PHE A 167 5.03 11.80 1.34
CA PHE A 167 5.20 10.55 2.05
C PHE A 167 6.51 9.83 1.74
N ASN A 168 7.42 10.53 1.17
CA ASN A 168 8.72 9.96 0.85
C ASN A 168 9.65 9.92 2.07
#